data_300b2d8a1a47fb5ed5f84cace3cfc22a
#
_entry.id   300b2d8a1a47fb5ed5f84cace3cfc22a
#
_cell.length_a   1.000
_cell.length_b   1.000
_cell.length_c   1.000
_cell.angle_alpha   90.00
_cell.angle_beta   90.00
_cell.angle_gamma   90.00
#
_symmetry.space_group_name_H-M   'P 1'
#
loop_
_entity.id
_entity.type
_entity.pdbx_description
1 polymer ?
#
loop_
_entity_poly.entity_id
_entity_poly.type
_entity_poly.pdbx_seq_one_letter_code
_entity_poly.pdbx_strand_id
1 'polypeptide(L)'
;NGVQLLSSSMRDASFTIQTPKNEPDTCLIGPTSFAMGYMAASEFTPYAGEGSCGHPGFGGSVAFLQPQRELAFGYVMNKLANNIVGDTRAKALMDAAARCADALS
;
A
#
# COMPACT_ATOMS: atom_id res chain seq x y z
N ASN A 1 -15.08 -11.32 -10.48
CA ASN A 1 -15.31 -11.11 -11.93
C ASN A 1 -14.60 -12.14 -12.83
N GLY A 2 -13.80 -13.07 -12.28
CA GLY A 2 -13.15 -14.15 -13.02
C GLY A 2 -12.03 -13.76 -13.99
N VAL A 3 -11.71 -12.46 -14.10
CA VAL A 3 -10.60 -11.99 -14.93
C VAL A 3 -9.31 -11.96 -14.10
N GLN A 4 -8.33 -12.74 -14.53
CA GLN A 4 -7.01 -12.81 -13.91
C GLN A 4 -5.97 -12.21 -14.85
N LEU A 5 -5.34 -11.10 -14.46
CA LEU A 5 -4.29 -10.44 -15.23
C LEU A 5 -2.91 -11.04 -14.99
N LEU A 6 -2.65 -11.51 -13.76
CA LEU A 6 -1.40 -12.16 -13.35
C LEU A 6 -1.71 -13.53 -12.76
N SER A 7 -0.86 -14.52 -13.03
CA SER A 7 -0.92 -15.77 -12.29
C SER A 7 -0.63 -15.54 -10.81
N SER A 8 -1.07 -16.46 -9.94
CA SER A 8 -0.78 -16.36 -8.51
C SER A 8 0.72 -16.27 -8.22
N SER A 9 1.53 -17.07 -8.92
CA SER A 9 2.99 -17.03 -8.78
C SER A 9 3.60 -15.70 -9.23
N MET A 10 3.11 -15.10 -10.30
CA MET A 10 3.57 -13.78 -10.75
C MET A 10 3.17 -12.67 -9.79
N ARG A 11 1.95 -12.72 -9.25
CA ARG A 11 1.50 -11.79 -8.22
C ARG A 11 2.40 -11.88 -6.98
N ASP A 12 2.64 -13.09 -6.48
CA ASP A 12 3.43 -13.31 -5.28
C ASP A 12 4.88 -12.86 -5.50
N ALA A 13 5.45 -13.15 -6.66
CA ALA A 13 6.77 -12.66 -7.04
C ALA A 13 6.82 -11.13 -7.11
N SER A 14 5.79 -10.48 -7.67
CA SER A 14 5.73 -9.01 -7.78
C SER A 14 5.61 -8.30 -6.42
N PHE A 15 5.09 -8.97 -5.39
CA PHE A 15 4.95 -8.43 -4.04
C PHE A 15 6.11 -8.78 -3.11
N THR A 16 7.05 -9.60 -3.57
CA THR A 16 8.25 -9.95 -2.80
C THR A 16 9.16 -8.73 -2.67
N ILE A 17 9.52 -8.38 -1.44
CA ILE A 17 10.37 -7.23 -1.15
C ILE A 17 11.77 -7.45 -1.74
N GLN A 18 12.24 -6.47 -2.50
CA GLN A 18 13.54 -6.49 -3.18
C GLN A 18 14.59 -5.60 -2.49
N THR A 19 14.14 -4.59 -1.74
CA THR A 19 15.06 -3.66 -1.06
C THR A 19 15.66 -4.30 0.19
N PRO A 20 16.92 -3.98 0.53
CA PRO A 20 17.57 -4.50 1.73
C PRO A 20 16.83 -4.09 3.00
N LYS A 21 16.78 -4.98 3.98
CA LYS A 21 16.27 -4.66 5.31
C LYS A 21 17.21 -3.70 6.03
N ASN A 22 16.65 -2.74 6.75
CA ASN A 22 17.37 -1.79 7.60
C ASN A 22 18.29 -0.81 6.84
N GLU A 23 18.17 -0.71 5.54
CA GLU A 23 18.82 0.34 4.78
C GLU A 23 17.82 1.44 4.45
N PRO A 24 18.06 2.70 4.86
CA PRO A 24 17.17 3.80 4.51
C PRO A 24 17.25 4.11 3.02
N ASP A 25 16.10 4.41 2.42
CA ASP A 25 16.03 4.92 1.07
C ASP A 25 16.68 6.32 1.02
N THR A 26 17.72 6.46 0.22
CA THR A 26 18.45 7.73 0.11
C THR A 26 17.75 8.77 -0.76
N CYS A 27 16.79 8.36 -1.59
CA CYS A 27 15.99 9.26 -2.42
C CYS A 27 14.77 9.79 -1.67
N LEU A 28 14.03 8.90 -1.00
CA LEU A 28 12.82 9.25 -0.25
C LEU A 28 13.10 9.60 1.22
N ILE A 29 14.33 9.40 1.66
CA ILE A 29 14.81 9.74 3.01
C ILE A 29 13.93 9.11 4.09
N GLY A 30 13.78 7.78 4.03
CA GLY A 30 12.93 7.06 4.97
C GLY A 30 13.04 5.53 4.89
N PRO A 31 12.40 4.82 5.82
CA PRO A 31 12.45 3.35 5.87
C PRO A 31 11.45 2.74 4.90
N THR A 32 11.70 2.89 3.59
CA THR A 32 10.85 2.32 2.56
C THR A 32 11.15 0.84 2.34
N SER A 33 10.15 0.11 1.84
CA SER A 33 10.30 -1.27 1.38
C SER A 33 9.68 -1.39 0.01
N PHE A 34 10.48 -1.67 -1.01
CA PHE A 34 9.98 -1.85 -2.37
C PHE A 34 10.01 -3.31 -2.81
N ALA A 35 8.93 -3.69 -3.47
CA ALA A 35 8.82 -4.89 -4.28
C ALA A 35 9.03 -4.53 -5.76
N MET A 36 8.46 -5.26 -6.70
CA MET A 36 8.59 -4.98 -8.13
C MET A 36 7.63 -3.86 -8.56
N GLY A 37 8.03 -2.60 -8.32
CA GLY A 37 7.25 -1.40 -8.63
C GLY A 37 6.21 -1.00 -7.59
N TYR A 38 6.06 -1.77 -6.52
CA TYR A 38 5.17 -1.46 -5.40
C TYR A 38 5.97 -1.12 -4.15
N MET A 39 5.49 -0.18 -3.34
CA MET A 39 5.90 -0.07 -1.95
C MET A 39 5.14 -1.11 -1.13
N ALA A 40 5.87 -1.98 -0.44
CA ALA A 40 5.28 -2.93 0.49
C ALA A 40 4.87 -2.25 1.80
N ALA A 41 3.97 -2.90 2.54
CA ALA A 41 3.61 -2.44 3.88
C ALA A 41 4.84 -2.34 4.79
N SER A 42 4.99 -1.21 5.45
CA SER A 42 6.09 -0.90 6.36
C SER A 42 5.61 0.14 7.37
N GLU A 43 6.47 0.52 8.31
CA GLU A 43 6.20 1.64 9.21
C GLU A 43 5.93 2.94 8.44
N PHE A 44 6.62 3.13 7.31
CA PHE A 44 6.46 4.29 6.44
C PHE A 44 5.13 4.29 5.66
N THR A 45 4.67 3.12 5.24
CA THR A 45 3.44 2.92 4.47
C THR A 45 2.64 1.75 5.04
N PRO A 46 1.93 1.93 6.15
CA PRO A 46 1.26 0.81 6.82
C PRO A 46 0.06 0.24 6.06
N TYR A 47 -0.56 1.00 5.16
CA TYR A 47 -1.77 0.61 4.41
C TYR A 47 -2.83 -0.11 5.27
N ALA A 48 -3.19 -1.35 4.88
CA ALA A 48 -4.05 -2.26 5.63
C ALA A 48 -3.27 -3.39 6.34
N GLY A 49 -1.99 -3.14 6.68
CA GLY A 49 -1.14 -4.09 7.39
C GLY A 49 -0.26 -4.95 6.48
N GLU A 50 0.41 -5.92 7.10
CA GLU A 50 1.36 -6.82 6.44
C GLU A 50 0.71 -7.52 5.22
N GLY A 51 1.49 -7.70 4.17
CA GLY A 51 1.05 -8.25 2.89
C GLY A 51 0.38 -7.25 1.96
N SER A 52 0.14 -6.00 2.39
CA SER A 52 -0.31 -4.94 1.50
C SER A 52 0.84 -4.44 0.61
N CYS A 53 0.52 -4.14 -0.63
CA CYS A 53 1.42 -3.50 -1.58
C CYS A 53 0.69 -2.40 -2.34
N GLY A 54 1.35 -1.26 -2.53
CA GLY A 54 0.74 -0.12 -3.21
C GLY A 54 1.72 1.02 -3.42
N HIS A 55 1.22 2.23 -3.51
CA HIS A 55 2.05 3.43 -3.55
C HIS A 55 1.27 4.65 -3.05
N PRO A 56 1.85 5.46 -2.16
CA PRO A 56 1.31 6.78 -1.82
C PRO A 56 1.74 7.82 -2.86
N GLY A 57 1.00 8.92 -2.95
CA GLY A 57 1.36 10.07 -3.76
C GLY A 57 1.48 11.34 -2.94
N PHE A 58 2.30 12.30 -3.42
CA PHE A 58 2.38 13.62 -2.80
C PHE A 58 0.99 14.26 -2.74
N GLY A 59 0.67 14.84 -1.59
CA GLY A 59 -0.62 15.50 -1.37
C GLY A 59 -1.68 14.64 -0.70
N GLY A 60 -1.41 13.33 -0.50
CA GLY A 60 -2.26 12.42 0.26
C GLY A 60 -2.97 11.33 -0.53
N SER A 61 -2.77 11.25 -1.85
CA SER A 61 -3.31 10.13 -2.62
C SER A 61 -2.63 8.82 -2.23
N VAL A 62 -3.36 7.72 -2.34
CA VAL A 62 -2.84 6.38 -2.07
C VAL A 62 -3.66 5.34 -2.81
N ALA A 63 -2.98 4.31 -3.29
CA ALA A 63 -3.62 3.10 -3.76
C ALA A 63 -2.85 1.88 -3.26
N PHE A 64 -3.57 0.83 -2.86
CA PHE A 64 -2.95 -0.42 -2.43
C PHE A 64 -3.87 -1.62 -2.64
N LEU A 65 -3.27 -2.78 -2.61
CA LEU A 65 -3.91 -4.09 -2.59
C LEU A 65 -3.56 -4.80 -1.30
N GLN A 66 -4.53 -5.52 -0.72
CA GLN A 66 -4.32 -6.45 0.39
C GLN A 66 -4.97 -7.79 0.03
N PRO A 67 -4.19 -8.73 -0.54
CA PRO A 67 -4.73 -9.97 -1.08
C PRO A 67 -5.42 -10.88 -0.05
N GLN A 68 -4.92 -10.93 1.19
CA GLN A 68 -5.50 -11.77 2.24
C GLN A 68 -6.90 -11.30 2.68
N ARG A 69 -7.23 -10.02 2.44
CA ARG A 69 -8.54 -9.43 2.69
C ARG A 69 -9.37 -9.25 1.43
N GLU A 70 -8.86 -9.70 0.28
CA GLU A 70 -9.48 -9.45 -1.04
C GLU A 70 -9.82 -7.96 -1.24
N LEU A 71 -8.98 -7.07 -0.68
CA LEU A 71 -9.20 -5.63 -0.64
C LEU A 71 -8.33 -4.91 -1.66
N ALA A 72 -8.96 -4.11 -2.52
CA ALA A 72 -8.32 -3.09 -3.34
C ALA A 72 -8.85 -1.73 -2.90
N PHE A 73 -7.94 -0.78 -2.64
CA PHE A 73 -8.27 0.55 -2.15
C PHE A 73 -7.60 1.63 -3.00
N GLY A 74 -8.33 2.69 -3.31
CA GLY A 74 -7.81 3.88 -3.98
C GLY A 74 -8.44 5.13 -3.40
N TYR A 75 -7.62 6.12 -3.10
CA TYR A 75 -8.05 7.42 -2.59
C TYR A 75 -7.35 8.55 -3.31
N VAL A 76 -8.14 9.50 -3.76
CA VAL A 76 -7.69 10.78 -4.32
C VAL A 76 -8.49 11.92 -3.68
N MET A 77 -7.92 13.12 -3.66
CA MET A 77 -8.53 14.28 -3.04
C MET A 77 -8.51 15.47 -4.00
N ASN A 78 -9.36 16.46 -3.75
CA ASN A 78 -9.40 17.74 -4.46
C ASN A 78 -8.56 18.84 -3.78
N LYS A 79 -8.04 18.59 -2.57
CA LYS A 79 -7.16 19.51 -1.84
C LYS A 79 -5.89 18.78 -1.39
N LEU A 80 -4.77 19.09 -2.01
CA LEU A 80 -3.48 18.53 -1.66
C LEU A 80 -3.04 18.98 -0.26
N ALA A 81 -2.48 18.04 0.49
CA ALA A 81 -1.73 18.32 1.72
C ALA A 81 -0.23 18.34 1.41
N ASN A 82 0.58 18.92 2.28
CA ASN A 82 2.03 18.95 2.11
C ASN A 82 2.66 17.70 2.77
N ASN A 83 2.35 16.54 2.22
CA ASN A 83 2.89 15.26 2.69
C ASN A 83 3.01 14.25 1.55
N ILE A 84 3.89 13.27 1.74
CA ILE A 84 4.02 12.10 0.86
C ILE A 84 3.33 10.89 1.51
N VAL A 85 3.40 10.80 2.84
CA VAL A 85 2.82 9.73 3.64
C VAL A 85 2.14 10.31 4.87
N GLY A 86 1.30 9.51 5.53
CA GLY A 86 0.68 9.90 6.80
C GLY A 86 -0.49 10.87 6.67
N ASP A 87 -1.13 10.97 5.51
CA ASP A 87 -2.35 11.77 5.37
C ASP A 87 -3.46 11.19 6.26
N THR A 88 -3.92 11.99 7.22
CA THR A 88 -4.91 11.56 8.21
C THR A 88 -6.27 11.23 7.60
N ARG A 89 -6.63 11.89 6.48
CA ARG A 89 -7.88 11.63 5.75
C ARG A 89 -7.84 10.25 5.09
N ALA A 90 -6.75 9.98 4.35
CA ALA A 90 -6.51 8.68 3.74
C ALA A 90 -6.44 7.58 4.80
N LYS A 91 -5.71 7.82 5.90
CA LYS A 91 -5.56 6.85 6.98
C LYS A 91 -6.91 6.45 7.59
N ALA A 92 -7.77 7.39 7.89
CA ALA A 92 -9.09 7.10 8.45
C ALA A 92 -9.94 6.20 7.53
N LEU A 93 -9.87 6.46 6.21
CA LEU A 93 -10.58 5.66 5.21
C LEU A 93 -9.95 4.27 5.01
N MET A 94 -8.62 4.17 4.99
CA MET A 94 -7.91 2.89 4.91
C MET A 94 -8.24 1.99 6.11
N ASP A 95 -8.19 2.55 7.33
CA ASP A 95 -8.52 1.82 8.56
C ASP A 95 -9.99 1.35 8.55
N ALA A 96 -10.91 2.18 8.06
CA ALA A 96 -12.32 1.81 7.94
C ALA A 96 -12.52 0.69 6.90
N ALA A 97 -11.89 0.78 5.74
CA ALA A 97 -11.97 -0.23 4.69
C ALA A 97 -11.42 -1.58 5.18
N ALA A 98 -10.28 -1.58 5.89
CA ALA A 98 -9.70 -2.80 6.47
C ALA A 98 -10.66 -3.46 7.47
N ARG A 99 -11.24 -2.69 8.40
CA ARG A 99 -12.23 -3.22 9.35
C ARG A 99 -13.48 -3.78 8.66
N CYS A 100 -13.98 -3.13 7.62
CA CYS A 100 -15.11 -3.62 6.85
C CYS A 100 -14.78 -4.94 6.14
N ALA A 101 -13.59 -5.04 5.54
CA ALA A 101 -13.15 -6.27 4.90
C ALA A 101 -13.03 -7.43 5.91
N ASP A 102 -12.46 -7.18 7.09
CA ASP A 102 -12.34 -8.16 8.16
C ASP A 102 -13.73 -8.64 8.65
N ALA A 103 -14.73 -7.77 8.65
CA ALA A 103 -16.10 -8.12 9.06
C ALA A 103 -16.88 -8.94 8.00
N LEU A 104 -16.42 -8.94 6.76
CA LEU A 104 -17.02 -9.69 5.65
C LEU A 104 -16.38 -11.06 5.40
N SER A 105 -15.29 -11.32 6.09
CA SER A 105 -14.47 -12.55 5.92
C SER A 105 -14.95 -13.72 6.77
#